data_a1e347dbfa15eb1d8f02ac589d423b71
#
_entry.id   a1e347dbfa15eb1d8f02ac589d423b71
#
_cell.length_a   1.000
_cell.length_b   1.000
_cell.length_c   1.000
_cell.angle_alpha   90.00
_cell.angle_beta   90.00
_cell.angle_gamma   90.00
#
_symmetry.space_group_name_H-M   'P 1'
#
loop_
_entity.id
_entity.type
_entity.pdbx_description
1 polymer ?
#
loop_
_entity_poly.entity_id
_entity_poly.type
_entity_poly.pdbx_seq_one_letter_code
_entity_poly.pdbx_strand_id
1 'polypeptide(L)'
;MLHRKKGESGMKLNKKNYSKQKGITLIALVVTIVVLLILAGVSLNAIFGENGLIQKAKDAQNKMDEARNNDLEGLNNLEKLISNLTDKTTEKAVPDELERYFLGEDKKGILGTTIVDISNAPTSFKFIGNDIIPDAETSISFKEYSQDDNNIKIEFTYKDSEYIVIVDSTTWITKTLIAVSKVAMFDTGKNVRDKMHNLMPEGTISNALNLDYSCNISINAIEKYNGTPDLTKMTESNIVSLEESKFPIYMWAEKSGKTEIRNELGQLGLEEDTNNKKVETGKIYWWSEGDSVYLNPDSSQMFANLPYLTNIDGLKDMKTDYVVNMSHIFYSVGTQLSNIDALSGWNTSKVENMSYMFYRWGNGQSLSNVNALSNWDTSKVKNMGGMFAGNEKLTNIEGLKKWNTSNVTDMCNMFGDGDSDGCAFINLSAISNWNVKNVTDMTGIFYNCIKLEDVSAILNWNITEIASNMFFYCSNLKTITIPSAITKIGNSAFEECANLTKVKILATDANKFEVENKVFNNIASNSKIYVLNDEIKTKLEGSYDTSQTTVEVVTLEQMNNL
;
A
#
# COMPACT_ATOMS: atom_id res chain seq x y z
N MET A 1 -55.09 -27.69 41.69
CA MET A 1 -55.04 -26.48 42.51
C MET A 1 -53.63 -26.06 42.67
N LEU A 2 -53.23 -24.99 42.06
CA LEU A 2 -52.30 -24.01 42.49
C LEU A 2 -51.76 -23.23 41.23
N HIS A 3 -51.95 -21.96 41.32
CA HIS A 3 -51.72 -20.96 40.24
C HIS A 3 -50.24 -20.82 39.81
N ARG A 4 -50.02 -20.82 38.51
CA ARG A 4 -48.85 -20.28 37.87
C ARG A 4 -48.98 -18.75 37.73
N LYS A 5 -48.06 -18.01 38.29
CA LYS A 5 -47.79 -16.63 37.88
C LYS A 5 -46.61 -16.61 36.94
N LYS A 6 -46.83 -16.09 35.74
CA LYS A 6 -45.82 -15.67 34.79
C LYS A 6 -45.08 -14.45 35.35
N GLY A 7 -43.79 -14.47 35.34
CA GLY A 7 -42.93 -13.31 35.53
C GLY A 7 -42.12 -13.07 34.28
N GLU A 8 -42.52 -12.07 33.50
CA GLU A 8 -41.69 -11.50 32.44
C GLU A 8 -40.59 -10.62 33.09
N SER A 9 -39.33 -10.97 32.93
CA SER A 9 -38.21 -10.06 33.22
C SER A 9 -37.60 -9.61 31.93
N GLY A 10 -38.08 -8.48 31.44
CA GLY A 10 -37.42 -7.74 30.37
C GLY A 10 -36.07 -7.21 30.83
N MET A 11 -35.01 -7.66 30.20
CA MET A 11 -33.67 -7.14 30.40
C MET A 11 -33.58 -5.79 29.66
N LYS A 12 -33.76 -4.70 30.41
CA LYS A 12 -33.43 -3.35 29.92
C LYS A 12 -31.91 -3.20 29.91
N LEU A 13 -31.31 -3.17 28.71
CA LEU A 13 -29.94 -2.75 28.51
C LEU A 13 -29.78 -1.27 28.92
N ASN A 14 -29.08 -1.08 30.02
CA ASN A 14 -28.76 0.23 30.58
C ASN A 14 -27.69 0.90 29.74
N LYS A 15 -28.09 1.70 28.76
CA LYS A 15 -27.21 2.69 28.10
C LYS A 15 -26.95 3.85 29.04
N LYS A 16 -26.08 3.67 30.01
CA LYS A 16 -25.53 4.81 30.78
C LYS A 16 -24.13 4.45 31.28
N ASN A 17 -23.19 5.34 30.97
CA ASN A 17 -21.88 5.52 31.62
C ASN A 17 -20.63 5.11 30.83
N TYR A 18 -20.48 5.48 29.56
CA TYR A 18 -19.14 5.47 28.92
C TYR A 18 -18.55 6.86 28.62
N SER A 19 -19.29 7.97 28.84
CA SER A 19 -18.80 9.29 28.45
C SER A 19 -18.19 10.15 29.58
N LYS A 20 -18.22 9.70 30.83
CA LYS A 20 -17.71 10.51 31.95
C LYS A 20 -16.37 10.07 32.58
N GLN A 21 -15.86 8.90 32.23
CA GLN A 21 -14.58 8.42 32.84
C GLN A 21 -13.32 8.87 32.09
N LYS A 22 -13.39 9.29 30.81
CA LYS A 22 -12.20 9.68 30.04
C LYS A 22 -11.62 11.05 30.41
N GLY A 23 -12.43 11.96 30.92
CA GLY A 23 -11.94 13.31 31.29
C GLY A 23 -11.30 13.34 32.68
N ILE A 24 -11.73 12.50 33.59
CA ILE A 24 -11.25 12.48 34.99
C ILE A 24 -9.86 11.82 35.09
N THR A 25 -9.62 10.80 34.26
CA THR A 25 -8.33 10.07 34.23
C THR A 25 -7.17 10.92 33.68
N LEU A 26 -7.43 11.79 32.69
CA LEU A 26 -6.38 12.64 32.14
C LEU A 26 -5.96 13.74 33.13
N ILE A 27 -6.93 14.38 33.79
CA ILE A 27 -6.65 15.39 34.81
C ILE A 27 -5.96 14.78 36.04
N ALA A 28 -6.41 13.61 36.50
CA ALA A 28 -5.76 12.88 37.59
C ALA A 28 -4.33 12.47 37.22
N LEU A 29 -4.11 11.99 36.00
CA LEU A 29 -2.79 11.61 35.50
C LEU A 29 -1.86 12.83 35.39
N VAL A 30 -2.34 13.96 34.84
CA VAL A 30 -1.57 15.19 34.73
C VAL A 30 -1.22 15.75 36.11
N VAL A 31 -2.16 15.77 37.04
CA VAL A 31 -1.89 16.22 38.43
C VAL A 31 -0.88 15.31 39.13
N THR A 32 -0.97 14.01 38.96
CA THR A 32 -0.02 13.04 39.52
C THR A 32 1.39 13.21 38.96
N ILE A 33 1.50 13.40 37.62
CA ILE A 33 2.78 13.66 36.94
C ILE A 33 3.38 15.00 37.40
N VAL A 34 2.58 16.05 37.50
CA VAL A 34 3.03 17.37 37.97
C VAL A 34 3.54 17.30 39.41
N VAL A 35 2.83 16.61 40.29
CA VAL A 35 3.26 16.41 41.69
C VAL A 35 4.56 15.58 41.79
N LEU A 36 4.68 14.54 41.00
CA LEU A 36 5.91 13.71 40.96
C LEU A 36 7.11 14.48 40.39
N LEU A 37 6.90 15.33 39.37
CA LEU A 37 7.95 16.15 38.76
C LEU A 37 8.39 17.31 39.70
N ILE A 38 7.49 17.88 40.47
CA ILE A 38 7.80 18.88 41.50
C ILE A 38 8.62 18.22 42.62
N LEU A 39 8.27 17.01 43.04
CA LEU A 39 9.02 16.23 44.03
C LEU A 39 10.40 15.76 43.51
N ALA A 40 10.55 15.62 42.17
CA ALA A 40 11.81 15.27 41.52
C ALA A 40 12.73 16.48 41.21
N GLY A 41 12.33 17.72 41.56
CA GLY A 41 13.13 18.92 41.31
C GLY A 41 13.21 19.38 39.86
N VAL A 42 12.28 18.92 38.99
CA VAL A 42 12.21 19.34 37.58
C VAL A 42 11.68 20.75 37.48
N SER A 43 12.32 21.64 36.71
CA SER A 43 11.89 23.02 36.56
C SER A 43 10.49 23.13 35.93
N LEU A 44 9.68 24.06 36.45
CA LEU A 44 8.35 24.35 35.88
C LEU A 44 8.38 24.67 34.38
N ASN A 45 9.49 25.18 33.88
CA ASN A 45 9.68 25.47 32.44
C ASN A 45 9.78 24.19 31.58
N ALA A 46 10.31 23.10 32.15
CA ALA A 46 10.34 21.81 31.43
C ALA A 46 8.95 21.15 31.31
N ILE A 47 8.00 21.60 32.14
CA ILE A 47 6.62 21.08 32.14
C ILE A 47 5.69 21.98 31.29
N PHE A 48 5.76 23.29 31.50
CA PHE A 48 4.81 24.29 30.99
C PHE A 48 5.41 25.24 29.94
N GLY A 49 6.72 25.17 29.63
CA GLY A 49 7.36 25.99 28.61
C GLY A 49 6.90 25.66 27.19
N GLU A 50 7.21 26.51 26.22
CA GLU A 50 6.83 26.33 24.79
C GLU A 50 7.30 25.00 24.19
N ASN A 51 8.34 24.38 24.77
CA ASN A 51 8.83 23.02 24.42
C ASN A 51 8.62 22.01 25.55
N GLY A 52 7.77 22.31 26.53
CA GLY A 52 7.51 21.49 27.69
C GLY A 52 6.65 20.25 27.40
N LEU A 53 6.64 19.33 28.36
CA LEU A 53 5.92 18.04 28.26
C LEU A 53 4.42 18.23 27.95
N ILE A 54 3.79 19.28 28.48
CA ILE A 54 2.36 19.55 28.23
C ILE A 54 2.12 20.04 26.80
N GLN A 55 3.03 20.86 26.26
CA GLN A 55 2.91 21.31 24.87
C GLN A 55 3.13 20.13 23.91
N LYS A 56 4.16 19.32 24.15
CA LYS A 56 4.39 18.08 23.35
C LYS A 56 3.22 17.10 23.41
N ALA A 57 2.56 16.97 24.57
CA ALA A 57 1.37 16.13 24.70
C ALA A 57 0.16 16.73 23.94
N LYS A 58 0.01 18.06 23.93
CA LYS A 58 -1.01 18.75 23.11
C LYS A 58 -0.74 18.60 21.61
N ASP A 59 0.52 18.77 21.20
CA ASP A 59 0.92 18.63 19.80
C ASP A 59 0.73 17.19 19.30
N ALA A 60 1.01 16.20 20.14
CA ALA A 60 0.72 14.79 19.84
C ALA A 60 -0.79 14.52 19.74
N GLN A 61 -1.60 15.11 20.64
CA GLN A 61 -3.06 15.02 20.58
C GLN A 61 -3.62 15.67 19.32
N ASN A 62 -3.15 16.87 18.97
CA ASN A 62 -3.56 17.57 17.75
C ASN A 62 -3.21 16.76 16.50
N LYS A 63 -2.01 16.16 16.43
CA LYS A 63 -1.61 15.27 15.33
C LYS A 63 -2.48 14.02 15.24
N MET A 64 -2.87 13.44 16.38
CA MET A 64 -3.80 12.30 16.39
C MET A 64 -5.21 12.70 15.95
N ASP A 65 -5.69 13.89 16.35
CA ASP A 65 -7.01 14.40 15.95
C ASP A 65 -7.01 14.81 14.46
N GLU A 66 -5.90 15.33 13.95
CA GLU A 66 -5.68 15.63 12.53
C GLU A 66 -5.64 14.33 11.69
N ALA A 67 -4.90 13.32 12.12
CA ALA A 67 -4.87 12.01 11.48
C ALA A 67 -6.27 11.37 11.44
N ARG A 68 -6.99 11.42 12.57
CA ARG A 68 -8.37 10.90 12.66
C ARG A 68 -9.36 11.66 11.78
N ASN A 69 -9.21 12.98 11.64
CA ASN A 69 -10.06 13.79 10.76
C ASN A 69 -9.75 13.52 9.29
N ASN A 70 -8.47 13.34 8.96
CA ASN A 70 -8.04 12.93 7.62
C ASN A 70 -8.55 11.53 7.25
N ASP A 71 -8.57 10.59 8.21
CA ASP A 71 -9.15 9.25 8.04
C ASP A 71 -10.67 9.32 7.83
N LEU A 72 -11.38 10.20 8.57
CA LEU A 72 -12.82 10.42 8.41
C LEU A 72 -13.17 11.10 7.07
N GLU A 73 -12.36 12.05 6.64
CA GLU A 73 -12.51 12.72 5.35
C GLU A 73 -12.19 11.77 4.19
N GLY A 74 -11.20 10.89 4.38
CA GLY A 74 -10.89 9.77 3.51
C GLY A 74 -12.07 8.81 3.36
N LEU A 75 -12.70 8.40 4.47
CA LEU A 75 -13.89 7.54 4.49
C LEU A 75 -15.10 8.18 3.79
N ASN A 76 -15.37 9.45 4.04
CA ASN A 76 -16.48 10.18 3.39
C ASN A 76 -16.24 10.34 1.87
N ASN A 77 -14.98 10.53 1.46
CA ASN A 77 -14.61 10.57 0.05
C ASN A 77 -14.70 9.18 -0.59
N LEU A 78 -14.42 8.13 0.18
CA LEU A 78 -14.55 6.74 -0.21
C LEU A 78 -16.02 6.37 -0.46
N GLU A 79 -16.94 6.70 0.47
CA GLU A 79 -18.38 6.48 0.31
C GLU A 79 -18.93 7.19 -0.93
N LYS A 80 -18.50 8.45 -1.18
CA LYS A 80 -18.85 9.17 -2.41
C LYS A 80 -18.28 8.54 -3.67
N LEU A 81 -17.06 7.98 -3.60
CA LEU A 81 -16.42 7.30 -4.73
C LEU A 81 -17.14 5.98 -5.02
N ILE A 82 -17.49 5.23 -3.98
CA ILE A 82 -18.23 3.97 -4.07
C ILE A 82 -19.63 4.23 -4.65
N SER A 83 -20.35 5.24 -4.16
CA SER A 83 -21.68 5.59 -4.70
C SER A 83 -21.60 6.05 -6.15
N ASN A 84 -20.56 6.80 -6.53
CA ASN A 84 -20.33 7.20 -7.91
C ASN A 84 -19.92 6.03 -8.83
N LEU A 85 -19.32 4.96 -8.29
CA LEU A 85 -18.92 3.78 -9.04
C LEU A 85 -20.09 2.81 -9.25
N THR A 86 -20.99 2.71 -8.27
CA THR A 86 -22.22 1.92 -8.40
C THR A 86 -23.20 2.55 -9.38
N ASP A 87 -23.13 3.88 -9.58
CA ASP A 87 -23.99 4.63 -10.52
C ASP A 87 -23.36 4.92 -11.90
N LYS A 88 -22.01 4.75 -12.04
CA LYS A 88 -21.37 4.97 -13.34
C LYS A 88 -21.17 3.66 -14.08
N THR A 89 -21.95 3.49 -15.14
CA THR A 89 -21.54 2.70 -16.30
C THR A 89 -20.22 3.29 -16.80
N THR A 90 -19.11 2.57 -16.62
CA THR A 90 -17.88 2.87 -17.37
C THR A 90 -18.24 2.69 -18.84
N GLU A 91 -17.97 3.69 -19.67
CA GLU A 91 -18.29 3.65 -21.09
C GLU A 91 -17.52 2.48 -21.73
N LYS A 92 -18.16 1.32 -21.80
CA LYS A 92 -17.74 0.25 -22.68
C LYS A 92 -18.04 0.75 -24.09
N ALA A 93 -17.09 0.63 -25.00
CA ALA A 93 -17.33 1.03 -26.38
C ALA A 93 -18.50 0.24 -26.94
N VAL A 94 -19.51 0.94 -27.41
CA VAL A 94 -20.65 0.33 -28.11
C VAL A 94 -20.16 -0.13 -29.50
N PRO A 95 -20.45 -1.36 -29.94
CA PRO A 95 -20.09 -1.78 -31.29
C PRO A 95 -20.70 -0.87 -32.36
N ASP A 96 -19.92 -0.55 -33.38
CA ASP A 96 -20.31 0.34 -34.47
C ASP A 96 -21.63 -0.10 -35.16
N GLU A 97 -21.88 -1.40 -35.25
CA GLU A 97 -23.11 -1.95 -35.79
C GLU A 97 -24.35 -1.63 -34.95
N LEU A 98 -24.23 -1.68 -33.60
CA LEU A 98 -25.31 -1.30 -32.70
C LEU A 98 -25.53 0.22 -32.68
N GLU A 99 -24.45 1.00 -32.69
CA GLU A 99 -24.59 2.45 -32.79
C GLU A 99 -25.31 2.86 -34.09
N ARG A 100 -24.92 2.28 -35.22
CA ARG A 100 -25.63 2.55 -36.51
C ARG A 100 -27.08 2.11 -36.47
N TYR A 101 -27.36 0.97 -35.84
CA TYR A 101 -28.73 0.45 -35.76
C TYR A 101 -29.63 1.36 -34.91
N PHE A 102 -29.18 1.78 -33.73
CA PHE A 102 -30.00 2.57 -32.80
C PHE A 102 -29.91 4.08 -33.04
N LEU A 103 -28.77 4.59 -33.45
CA LEU A 103 -28.50 6.03 -33.53
C LEU A 103 -28.41 6.55 -34.97
N GLY A 104 -28.50 5.69 -35.99
CA GLY A 104 -28.33 6.03 -37.38
C GLY A 104 -26.87 6.17 -37.83
N GLU A 105 -26.65 6.39 -39.13
CA GLU A 105 -25.31 6.47 -39.71
C GLU A 105 -24.46 7.65 -39.20
N ASP A 106 -25.11 8.75 -38.80
CA ASP A 106 -24.42 9.94 -38.26
C ASP A 106 -24.13 9.86 -36.75
N LYS A 107 -24.58 8.79 -36.11
CA LYS A 107 -24.40 8.50 -34.66
C LYS A 107 -24.89 9.62 -33.71
N LYS A 108 -25.80 10.51 -34.18
CA LYS A 108 -26.26 11.67 -33.38
C LYS A 108 -27.56 11.44 -32.62
N GLY A 109 -28.20 10.31 -32.80
CA GLY A 109 -29.36 9.89 -32.02
C GLY A 109 -30.67 10.64 -32.29
N ILE A 110 -30.63 11.95 -32.42
CA ILE A 110 -31.80 12.82 -32.52
C ILE A 110 -32.60 12.60 -33.81
N LEU A 111 -31.98 12.09 -34.82
CA LEU A 111 -32.58 11.75 -36.11
C LEU A 111 -32.45 10.26 -36.44
N GLY A 112 -32.16 9.45 -35.41
CA GLY A 112 -32.07 8.00 -35.52
C GLY A 112 -33.37 7.45 -36.13
N THR A 113 -33.24 6.61 -37.14
CA THR A 113 -34.37 6.03 -37.85
C THR A 113 -34.97 4.83 -37.10
N THR A 114 -34.46 4.52 -35.92
CA THR A 114 -34.89 3.37 -35.11
C THR A 114 -36.10 3.73 -34.29
N ILE A 115 -37.24 3.12 -34.59
CA ILE A 115 -38.50 3.23 -33.88
C ILE A 115 -38.72 1.92 -33.12
N VAL A 116 -39.10 2.01 -31.87
CA VAL A 116 -39.42 0.85 -31.03
C VAL A 116 -40.91 0.58 -31.09
N ASP A 117 -41.28 -0.62 -31.49
CA ASP A 117 -42.66 -1.11 -31.37
C ASP A 117 -42.86 -1.76 -30.00
N ILE A 118 -43.63 -1.14 -29.12
CA ILE A 118 -43.97 -1.62 -27.79
C ILE A 118 -45.34 -2.31 -27.71
N SER A 119 -45.95 -2.62 -28.84
CA SER A 119 -47.28 -3.26 -28.85
C SER A 119 -47.34 -4.55 -28.01
N ASN A 120 -46.22 -5.20 -27.79
CA ASN A 120 -46.07 -6.42 -26.99
C ASN A 120 -45.33 -6.23 -25.66
N ALA A 121 -45.13 -4.98 -25.18
CA ALA A 121 -44.53 -4.73 -23.88
C ALA A 121 -45.40 -5.35 -22.75
N PRO A 122 -44.82 -5.89 -21.65
CA PRO A 122 -43.42 -5.91 -21.29
C PRO A 122 -42.68 -7.19 -21.70
N THR A 123 -43.25 -8.08 -22.48
CA THR A 123 -42.74 -9.43 -22.73
C THR A 123 -41.81 -9.53 -23.94
N SER A 124 -41.95 -8.61 -24.89
CA SER A 124 -41.06 -8.53 -26.05
C SER A 124 -41.12 -7.15 -26.70
N PHE A 125 -40.03 -6.72 -27.33
CA PHE A 125 -39.93 -5.52 -28.12
C PHE A 125 -39.52 -5.88 -29.53
N LYS A 126 -40.11 -5.17 -30.51
CA LYS A 126 -39.63 -5.19 -31.85
C LYS A 126 -38.96 -3.85 -32.14
N PHE A 127 -37.68 -3.87 -32.41
CA PHE A 127 -36.98 -2.73 -32.96
C PHE A 127 -37.31 -2.62 -34.45
N ILE A 128 -37.80 -1.47 -34.86
CA ILE A 128 -37.99 -1.15 -36.26
C ILE A 128 -36.79 -0.31 -36.66
N GLY A 129 -35.73 -0.97 -37.05
CA GLY A 129 -34.50 -0.33 -37.50
C GLY A 129 -34.48 -0.13 -39.00
N ASN A 130 -33.51 0.65 -39.49
CA ASN A 130 -33.12 0.69 -40.88
C ASN A 130 -32.73 -0.71 -41.35
N ASP A 131 -33.03 -1.03 -42.62
CA ASP A 131 -32.69 -2.30 -43.30
C ASP A 131 -31.18 -2.63 -43.34
N ILE A 132 -30.37 -1.90 -42.60
CA ILE A 132 -28.91 -1.88 -42.75
C ILE A 132 -28.20 -2.96 -41.93
N ILE A 133 -28.84 -3.57 -40.89
CA ILE A 133 -28.16 -4.60 -40.06
C ILE A 133 -29.09 -5.75 -39.70
N PRO A 134 -29.33 -6.71 -40.58
CA PRO A 134 -30.14 -7.90 -40.33
C PRO A 134 -29.58 -8.76 -39.15
N ASP A 135 -28.26 -8.80 -39.00
CA ASP A 135 -27.60 -9.63 -37.98
C ASP A 135 -27.73 -9.08 -36.57
N ALA A 136 -27.83 -7.75 -36.39
CA ALA A 136 -28.01 -7.15 -35.08
C ALA A 136 -29.41 -7.47 -34.51
N GLU A 137 -30.44 -7.40 -35.30
CA GLU A 137 -31.83 -7.68 -34.88
C GLU A 137 -32.00 -9.13 -34.42
N THR A 138 -31.40 -10.10 -35.10
CA THR A 138 -31.46 -11.52 -34.74
C THR A 138 -30.67 -11.89 -33.50
N SER A 139 -29.69 -11.06 -33.13
CA SER A 139 -28.78 -11.32 -31.99
C SER A 139 -29.16 -10.55 -30.74
N ILE A 140 -30.18 -9.72 -30.77
CA ILE A 140 -30.66 -8.94 -29.61
C ILE A 140 -31.64 -9.76 -28.79
N SER A 141 -31.36 -9.92 -27.50
CA SER A 141 -32.27 -10.56 -26.55
C SER A 141 -32.72 -9.55 -25.49
N PHE A 142 -34.01 -9.33 -25.43
CA PHE A 142 -34.64 -8.43 -24.44
C PHE A 142 -34.45 -8.95 -23.02
N LYS A 143 -34.19 -8.03 -22.07
CA LYS A 143 -34.06 -8.30 -20.63
C LYS A 143 -35.12 -7.62 -19.82
N GLU A 144 -35.14 -6.31 -19.79
CA GLU A 144 -35.96 -5.51 -18.90
C GLU A 144 -36.44 -4.22 -19.55
N TYR A 145 -37.58 -3.75 -19.05
CA TYR A 145 -38.22 -2.51 -19.51
C TYR A 145 -38.63 -1.67 -18.31
N SER A 146 -38.38 -0.37 -18.40
CA SER A 146 -38.95 0.61 -17.49
C SER A 146 -39.31 1.89 -18.24
N GLN A 147 -40.32 2.62 -17.74
CA GLN A 147 -40.79 3.87 -18.36
C GLN A 147 -40.96 4.94 -17.29
N ASP A 148 -40.48 6.14 -17.58
CA ASP A 148 -40.79 7.39 -16.87
C ASP A 148 -41.57 8.33 -17.82
N ASP A 149 -41.89 9.56 -17.33
CA ASP A 149 -42.72 10.51 -18.07
C ASP A 149 -42.15 10.92 -19.45
N ASN A 150 -40.82 10.84 -19.62
CA ASN A 150 -40.13 11.34 -20.82
C ASN A 150 -39.30 10.28 -21.55
N ASN A 151 -39.03 9.14 -20.90
CA ASN A 151 -38.12 8.12 -21.43
C ASN A 151 -38.65 6.72 -21.23
N ILE A 152 -38.31 5.89 -22.17
CA ILE A 152 -38.44 4.44 -22.10
C ILE A 152 -37.03 3.87 -22.05
N LYS A 153 -36.70 3.13 -21.01
CA LYS A 153 -35.45 2.43 -20.85
C LYS A 153 -35.64 0.96 -21.17
N ILE A 154 -34.86 0.45 -22.10
CA ILE A 154 -34.89 -0.96 -22.52
C ILE A 154 -33.52 -1.56 -22.31
N GLU A 155 -33.45 -2.62 -21.55
CA GLU A 155 -32.25 -3.40 -21.33
C GLU A 155 -32.26 -4.65 -22.20
N PHE A 156 -31.15 -4.92 -22.88
CA PHE A 156 -31.03 -6.06 -23.78
C PHE A 156 -29.60 -6.61 -23.81
N THR A 157 -29.46 -7.83 -24.31
CA THR A 157 -28.16 -8.45 -24.59
C THR A 157 -27.92 -8.51 -26.08
N TYR A 158 -26.66 -8.30 -26.50
CA TYR A 158 -26.17 -8.50 -27.84
C TYR A 158 -24.76 -9.09 -27.78
N LYS A 159 -24.58 -10.26 -28.43
CA LYS A 159 -23.28 -10.98 -28.40
C LYS A 159 -22.68 -11.07 -26.97
N ASP A 160 -23.47 -11.58 -26.04
CA ASP A 160 -23.11 -11.79 -24.63
C ASP A 160 -22.78 -10.53 -23.83
N SER A 161 -23.02 -9.35 -24.38
CA SER A 161 -22.85 -8.06 -23.68
C SER A 161 -24.20 -7.41 -23.44
N GLU A 162 -24.31 -6.67 -22.34
CA GLU A 162 -25.52 -5.97 -21.93
C GLU A 162 -25.50 -4.53 -22.41
N TYR A 163 -26.67 -4.05 -22.88
CA TYR A 163 -26.86 -2.70 -23.38
C TYR A 163 -28.15 -2.11 -22.84
N ILE A 164 -28.18 -0.79 -22.75
CA ILE A 164 -29.36 -0.01 -22.40
C ILE A 164 -29.60 0.95 -23.56
N VAL A 165 -30.80 0.91 -24.13
CA VAL A 165 -31.27 1.95 -25.06
C VAL A 165 -32.29 2.81 -24.34
N ILE A 166 -32.18 4.12 -24.47
CA ILE A 166 -33.14 5.09 -23.95
C ILE A 166 -33.85 5.72 -25.16
N VAL A 167 -35.17 5.61 -25.16
CA VAL A 167 -36.06 6.08 -26.22
C VAL A 167 -36.94 7.18 -25.67
N ASP A 168 -37.22 8.21 -26.45
CA ASP A 168 -38.19 9.22 -26.11
C ASP A 168 -39.59 8.63 -26.04
N SER A 169 -40.31 8.78 -24.94
CA SER A 169 -41.62 8.18 -24.74
C SER A 169 -42.73 8.76 -25.62
N THR A 170 -42.50 9.91 -26.25
CA THR A 170 -43.47 10.59 -27.11
C THR A 170 -43.22 10.32 -28.60
N THR A 171 -41.93 10.44 -28.97
CA THR A 171 -41.55 10.33 -30.42
C THR A 171 -41.06 8.97 -30.81
N TRP A 172 -40.75 8.11 -29.82
CA TRP A 172 -40.21 6.75 -30.02
C TRP A 172 -38.85 6.73 -30.72
N ILE A 173 -38.12 7.84 -30.67
CA ILE A 173 -36.79 7.95 -31.25
C ILE A 173 -35.73 7.63 -30.16
N THR A 174 -34.74 6.85 -30.54
CA THR A 174 -33.61 6.54 -29.64
C THR A 174 -32.83 7.81 -29.30
N LYS A 175 -32.75 8.12 -28.01
CA LYS A 175 -31.97 9.25 -27.48
C LYS A 175 -30.51 8.86 -27.22
N THR A 176 -30.29 7.66 -26.68
CA THR A 176 -28.96 7.20 -26.35
C THR A 176 -28.90 5.68 -26.31
N LEU A 177 -27.72 5.16 -26.53
CA LEU A 177 -27.36 3.76 -26.37
C LEU A 177 -26.12 3.64 -25.48
N ILE A 178 -26.21 2.83 -24.44
CA ILE A 178 -25.16 2.67 -23.44
C ILE A 178 -24.79 1.19 -23.35
N ALA A 179 -23.50 0.89 -23.44
CA ALA A 179 -23.00 -0.43 -23.07
C ALA A 179 -22.95 -0.55 -21.55
N VAL A 180 -23.62 -1.57 -21.01
CA VAL A 180 -23.57 -1.84 -19.57
C VAL A 180 -22.25 -2.54 -19.26
N SER A 181 -21.42 -1.89 -18.48
CA SER A 181 -20.20 -2.49 -17.96
C SER A 181 -20.52 -3.19 -16.64
N LYS A 182 -20.27 -4.50 -16.61
CA LYS A 182 -20.39 -5.28 -15.38
C LYS A 182 -19.16 -5.00 -14.51
N VAL A 183 -19.32 -4.13 -13.54
CA VAL A 183 -18.25 -3.76 -12.61
C VAL A 183 -18.43 -4.49 -11.28
N ALA A 184 -17.37 -5.14 -10.85
CA ALA A 184 -17.25 -5.72 -9.52
C ALA A 184 -16.11 -5.01 -8.74
N MET A 185 -16.29 -4.85 -7.44
CA MET A 185 -15.29 -4.24 -6.57
C MET A 185 -15.07 -5.10 -5.34
N PHE A 186 -13.82 -5.35 -5.00
CA PHE A 186 -13.46 -5.99 -3.74
C PHE A 186 -13.90 -5.18 -2.53
N ASP A 187 -14.15 -5.83 -1.43
CA ASP A 187 -14.25 -5.23 -0.10
C ASP A 187 -12.90 -4.61 0.31
N THR A 188 -12.84 -3.90 1.42
CA THR A 188 -11.58 -3.32 1.92
C THR A 188 -10.50 -4.39 2.04
N GLY A 189 -9.25 -3.99 1.83
CA GLY A 189 -8.14 -4.94 1.82
C GLY A 189 -8.07 -5.77 3.09
N LYS A 190 -8.33 -5.17 4.26
CA LYS A 190 -8.40 -5.88 5.53
C LYS A 190 -9.51 -6.95 5.57
N ASN A 191 -10.70 -6.61 5.10
CA ASN A 191 -11.83 -7.55 5.09
C ASN A 191 -11.56 -8.73 4.14
N VAL A 192 -10.99 -8.45 2.95
CA VAL A 192 -10.59 -9.50 1.99
C VAL A 192 -9.53 -10.39 2.60
N ARG A 193 -8.51 -9.83 3.23
CA ARG A 193 -7.47 -10.59 3.93
C ARG A 193 -8.06 -11.52 5.00
N ASP A 194 -8.91 -10.98 5.86
CA ASP A 194 -9.49 -11.74 6.97
C ASP A 194 -10.39 -12.89 6.44
N LYS A 195 -11.17 -12.63 5.38
CA LYS A 195 -11.95 -13.68 4.69
C LYS A 195 -11.04 -14.71 4.04
N MET A 196 -9.99 -14.28 3.34
CA MET A 196 -9.02 -15.15 2.67
C MET A 196 -8.31 -16.07 3.66
N HIS A 197 -7.93 -15.57 4.84
CA HIS A 197 -7.35 -16.38 5.91
C HIS A 197 -8.35 -17.40 6.46
N ASN A 198 -9.64 -17.07 6.54
CA ASN A 198 -10.68 -18.01 6.97
C ASN A 198 -10.99 -19.12 5.94
N LEU A 199 -10.63 -18.95 4.67
CA LEU A 199 -10.74 -19.99 3.65
C LEU A 199 -9.69 -21.10 3.80
N MET A 200 -8.68 -20.90 4.64
CA MET A 200 -7.63 -21.86 4.92
C MET A 200 -8.07 -22.71 6.12
N PRO A 201 -8.48 -23.99 5.93
CA PRO A 201 -8.88 -24.82 7.05
C PRO A 201 -7.69 -25.11 7.96
N GLU A 202 -7.88 -24.86 9.25
CA GLU A 202 -6.98 -25.19 10.35
C GLU A 202 -5.63 -24.43 10.39
N GLY A 203 -5.72 -23.22 10.89
CA GLY A 203 -4.57 -22.45 11.35
C GLY A 203 -5.09 -21.16 11.93
N THR A 204 -5.18 -21.07 13.24
CA THR A 204 -5.47 -19.80 13.91
C THR A 204 -4.35 -18.83 13.62
N ILE A 205 -4.59 -17.91 12.70
CA ILE A 205 -3.78 -16.70 12.61
C ILE A 205 -4.19 -15.86 13.81
N SER A 206 -3.36 -15.92 14.85
CA SER A 206 -3.57 -15.05 16.00
C SER A 206 -3.29 -13.62 15.60
N ASN A 207 -4.34 -12.80 15.68
CA ASN A 207 -4.35 -11.33 15.72
C ASN A 207 -3.10 -10.59 15.23
N ALA A 208 -3.27 -9.94 14.11
CA ALA A 208 -2.72 -8.69 13.56
C ALA A 208 -1.23 -8.33 13.73
N LEU A 209 -0.49 -8.90 14.66
CA LEU A 209 0.94 -8.64 14.89
C LEU A 209 1.70 -9.86 15.45
N ASN A 210 1.03 -10.96 15.78
CA ASN A 210 1.68 -12.20 16.14
C ASN A 210 1.72 -13.11 14.92
N LEU A 211 2.89 -13.25 14.37
CA LEU A 211 3.26 -14.13 13.28
C LEU A 211 3.18 -15.60 13.76
N ASP A 212 1.97 -16.13 13.92
CA ASP A 212 1.81 -17.57 14.09
C ASP A 212 1.79 -18.22 12.71
N TYR A 213 2.97 -18.69 12.27
CA TYR A 213 3.17 -19.43 11.03
C TYR A 213 2.58 -20.85 11.07
N SER A 214 1.66 -21.13 11.96
CA SER A 214 1.07 -22.45 12.16
C SER A 214 -0.02 -22.83 11.13
N CYS A 215 -0.12 -22.12 10.01
CA CYS A 215 -1.00 -22.50 8.91
C CYS A 215 -0.67 -23.89 8.39
N ASN A 216 -1.63 -24.83 8.47
CA ASN A 216 -1.47 -26.18 7.93
C ASN A 216 -1.57 -26.25 6.39
N ILE A 217 -1.94 -25.15 5.73
CA ILE A 217 -1.98 -25.03 4.27
C ILE A 217 -1.05 -23.90 3.82
N SER A 218 -0.16 -24.26 2.91
CA SER A 218 0.75 -23.36 2.24
C SER A 218 0.10 -22.83 0.97
N ILE A 219 -0.50 -21.63 1.02
CA ILE A 219 -0.97 -20.97 -0.20
C ILE A 219 0.22 -20.45 -0.98
N ASN A 220 0.46 -21.02 -2.14
CA ASN A 220 1.60 -20.68 -2.99
C ASN A 220 1.22 -19.93 -4.27
N ALA A 221 -0.07 -19.79 -4.59
CA ALA A 221 -0.52 -18.99 -5.72
C ALA A 221 -1.86 -18.29 -5.47
N ILE A 222 -2.05 -17.13 -6.10
CA ILE A 222 -3.33 -16.46 -6.27
C ILE A 222 -3.60 -16.41 -7.78
N GLU A 223 -4.70 -17.03 -8.22
CA GLU A 223 -5.03 -17.18 -9.64
C GLU A 223 -6.48 -16.73 -9.93
N LYS A 224 -6.69 -16.18 -11.12
CA LYS A 224 -8.04 -15.99 -11.65
C LYS A 224 -8.58 -17.34 -12.13
N TYR A 225 -9.80 -17.69 -11.71
CA TYR A 225 -10.43 -18.90 -12.20
C TYR A 225 -10.96 -18.70 -13.63
N ASN A 226 -10.64 -19.64 -14.51
CA ASN A 226 -11.06 -19.60 -15.91
C ASN A 226 -12.40 -20.34 -16.10
N GLY A 227 -13.39 -19.64 -16.63
CA GLY A 227 -14.75 -20.15 -16.80
C GLY A 227 -15.64 -19.85 -15.59
N THR A 228 -16.84 -20.43 -15.55
CA THR A 228 -17.78 -20.27 -14.43
C THR A 228 -17.54 -21.37 -13.42
N PRO A 229 -17.28 -21.05 -12.13
CA PRO A 229 -17.14 -22.06 -11.08
C PRO A 229 -18.48 -22.75 -10.80
N ASP A 230 -18.40 -23.92 -10.19
CA ASP A 230 -19.61 -24.62 -9.75
C ASP A 230 -20.27 -23.89 -8.55
N LEU A 231 -21.55 -24.20 -8.29
CA LEU A 231 -22.34 -23.56 -7.24
C LEU A 231 -21.76 -23.76 -5.82
N THR A 232 -20.92 -24.78 -5.62
CA THR A 232 -20.29 -25.02 -4.31
C THR A 232 -19.23 -23.97 -3.98
N LYS A 233 -18.72 -23.27 -4.99
CA LYS A 233 -17.74 -22.15 -4.86
C LYS A 233 -18.44 -20.80 -4.76
N MET A 234 -19.68 -20.69 -5.23
CA MET A 234 -20.47 -19.44 -5.29
C MET A 234 -21.38 -19.29 -4.05
N THR A 235 -20.80 -19.44 -2.86
CA THR A 235 -21.51 -19.33 -1.58
C THR A 235 -21.27 -17.97 -0.92
N GLU A 236 -22.16 -17.52 -0.04
CA GLU A 236 -22.01 -16.27 0.71
C GLU A 236 -20.69 -16.19 1.49
N SER A 237 -20.22 -17.33 2.04
CA SER A 237 -18.96 -17.39 2.76
C SER A 237 -17.74 -17.10 1.88
N ASN A 238 -17.86 -17.27 0.58
CA ASN A 238 -16.80 -17.05 -0.41
C ASN A 238 -16.85 -15.66 -1.04
N ILE A 239 -17.86 -14.83 -0.74
CA ILE A 239 -17.96 -13.47 -1.28
C ILE A 239 -16.94 -12.57 -0.58
N VAL A 240 -16.11 -11.92 -1.38
CA VAL A 240 -15.07 -10.95 -0.98
C VAL A 240 -15.24 -9.57 -1.60
N SER A 241 -16.35 -9.35 -2.30
CA SER A 241 -16.73 -8.04 -2.84
C SER A 241 -17.43 -7.19 -1.79
N LEU A 242 -17.56 -5.88 -2.08
CA LEU A 242 -18.47 -4.99 -1.38
C LEU A 242 -19.90 -5.52 -1.46
N GLU A 243 -20.69 -5.27 -0.41
CA GLU A 243 -22.10 -5.67 -0.34
C GLU A 243 -22.93 -5.01 -1.45
N GLU A 244 -22.58 -3.77 -1.81
CA GLU A 244 -23.22 -2.99 -2.88
C GLU A 244 -22.80 -3.41 -4.29
N SER A 245 -21.82 -4.29 -4.42
CA SER A 245 -21.37 -4.77 -5.74
C SER A 245 -22.46 -5.60 -6.41
N LYS A 246 -22.95 -5.15 -7.57
CA LYS A 246 -23.95 -5.89 -8.35
C LYS A 246 -23.45 -7.27 -8.82
N PHE A 247 -22.14 -7.40 -8.98
CA PHE A 247 -21.48 -8.62 -9.42
C PHE A 247 -20.54 -9.07 -8.31
N PRO A 248 -20.94 -10.08 -7.53
CA PRO A 248 -20.10 -10.59 -6.45
C PRO A 248 -18.75 -11.08 -6.96
N ILE A 249 -17.72 -10.87 -6.16
CA ILE A 249 -16.42 -11.50 -6.34
C ILE A 249 -16.35 -12.65 -5.34
N TYR A 250 -16.13 -13.85 -5.87
CA TYR A 250 -15.97 -15.06 -5.07
C TYR A 250 -14.49 -15.42 -4.96
N MET A 251 -14.11 -15.90 -3.80
CA MET A 251 -12.74 -16.37 -3.53
C MET A 251 -12.80 -17.68 -2.74
N TRP A 252 -11.95 -18.65 -3.12
CA TRP A 252 -11.88 -19.93 -2.41
C TRP A 252 -10.48 -20.51 -2.50
N ALA A 253 -10.15 -21.38 -1.56
CA ALA A 253 -8.89 -22.10 -1.55
C ALA A 253 -9.07 -23.54 -2.08
N GLU A 254 -8.12 -24.01 -2.87
CA GLU A 254 -8.05 -25.40 -3.31
C GLU A 254 -6.72 -26.03 -2.90
N LYS A 255 -6.78 -27.21 -2.30
CA LYS A 255 -5.62 -28.01 -1.93
C LYS A 255 -5.03 -28.67 -3.16
N SER A 256 -3.70 -28.72 -3.25
CA SER A 256 -3.02 -29.36 -4.38
C SER A 256 -2.85 -30.88 -4.23
N GLY A 257 -3.08 -31.40 -3.03
CA GLY A 257 -2.73 -32.79 -2.68
C GLY A 257 -1.23 -33.03 -2.52
N LYS A 258 -0.40 -31.99 -2.69
CA LYS A 258 1.05 -32.04 -2.50
C LYS A 258 1.43 -31.45 -1.16
N THR A 259 2.47 -31.97 -0.55
CA THR A 259 2.99 -31.46 0.70
C THR A 259 4.42 -30.98 0.52
N GLU A 260 4.77 -29.92 1.23
CA GLU A 260 6.12 -29.39 1.35
C GLU A 260 6.57 -29.41 2.79
N ILE A 261 7.86 -29.45 3.01
CA ILE A 261 8.45 -29.37 4.34
C ILE A 261 8.88 -27.93 4.58
N ARG A 262 8.42 -27.35 5.67
CA ARG A 262 8.64 -25.95 6.01
C ARG A 262 9.16 -25.82 7.45
N ASN A 263 10.14 -24.92 7.64
CA ASN A 263 10.61 -24.53 8.96
C ASN A 263 9.62 -23.56 9.63
N GLU A 264 9.92 -23.15 10.85
CA GLU A 264 9.10 -22.19 11.63
C GLU A 264 8.94 -20.84 10.94
N LEU A 265 9.88 -20.45 10.07
CA LEU A 265 9.83 -19.20 9.29
C LEU A 265 9.14 -19.38 7.92
N GLY A 266 8.53 -20.53 7.65
CA GLY A 266 7.87 -20.82 6.39
C GLY A 266 8.82 -21.09 5.21
N GLN A 267 10.12 -21.20 5.42
CA GLN A 267 11.09 -21.55 4.39
C GLN A 267 11.08 -23.05 4.10
N LEU A 268 11.48 -23.44 2.89
CA LEU A 268 11.67 -24.86 2.58
C LEU A 268 12.71 -25.47 3.53
N GLY A 269 12.32 -26.51 4.25
CA GLY A 269 13.14 -27.22 5.22
C GLY A 269 13.52 -28.62 4.75
N LEU A 270 14.44 -29.25 5.45
CA LEU A 270 14.81 -30.64 5.22
C LEU A 270 13.96 -31.58 6.10
N GLU A 271 13.61 -32.76 5.58
CA GLU A 271 12.77 -33.71 6.31
C GLU A 271 13.44 -34.25 7.60
N GLU A 272 14.75 -34.14 7.67
CA GLU A 272 15.56 -34.61 8.82
C GLU A 272 15.52 -33.68 10.03
N ASP A 273 15.05 -32.42 9.85
CA ASP A 273 14.94 -31.45 10.95
C ASP A 273 13.58 -31.59 11.64
N THR A 274 13.60 -31.99 12.90
CA THR A 274 12.41 -32.25 13.72
C THR A 274 11.54 -31.01 13.99
N ASN A 275 12.08 -29.81 13.76
CA ASN A 275 11.34 -28.55 13.89
C ASN A 275 10.54 -28.20 12.62
N ASN A 276 10.80 -28.90 11.53
CA ASN A 276 10.12 -28.66 10.26
C ASN A 276 8.75 -29.35 10.23
N LYS A 277 7.77 -28.66 9.67
CA LYS A 277 6.40 -29.17 9.52
C LYS A 277 6.12 -29.57 8.09
N LYS A 278 5.38 -30.65 7.90
CA LYS A 278 4.84 -31.05 6.61
C LYS A 278 3.54 -30.29 6.37
N VAL A 279 3.54 -29.42 5.35
CA VAL A 279 2.44 -28.51 5.05
C VAL A 279 1.85 -28.86 3.69
N GLU A 280 0.52 -28.97 3.59
CA GLU A 280 -0.14 -29.19 2.31
C GLU A 280 -0.12 -27.89 1.50
N THR A 281 0.25 -27.95 0.21
CA THR A 281 0.24 -26.79 -0.67
C THR A 281 -1.15 -26.56 -1.26
N GLY A 282 -1.48 -25.31 -1.56
CA GLY A 282 -2.76 -24.94 -2.14
C GLY A 282 -2.70 -23.62 -2.91
N LYS A 283 -3.80 -23.30 -3.56
CA LYS A 283 -3.98 -22.06 -4.31
C LYS A 283 -5.24 -21.36 -3.87
N ILE A 284 -5.23 -20.04 -3.94
CA ILE A 284 -6.44 -19.22 -3.86
C ILE A 284 -6.88 -18.88 -5.29
N TYR A 285 -8.14 -19.17 -5.58
CA TYR A 285 -8.79 -18.73 -6.80
C TYR A 285 -9.75 -17.58 -6.51
N TRP A 286 -9.87 -16.66 -7.45
CA TRP A 286 -10.91 -15.65 -7.46
C TRP A 286 -11.67 -15.66 -8.78
N TRP A 287 -12.94 -15.27 -8.73
CA TRP A 287 -13.81 -15.19 -9.89
C TRP A 287 -14.93 -14.17 -9.67
N SER A 288 -15.35 -13.53 -10.74
CA SER A 288 -16.54 -12.69 -10.77
C SER A 288 -17.16 -12.78 -12.16
N GLU A 289 -18.48 -12.63 -12.24
CA GLU A 289 -19.19 -12.43 -13.49
C GLU A 289 -18.94 -11.04 -14.11
N GLY A 290 -18.31 -10.15 -13.32
CA GLY A 290 -17.99 -8.79 -13.76
C GLY A 290 -16.96 -8.75 -14.89
N ASP A 291 -17.19 -7.89 -15.88
CA ASP A 291 -16.25 -7.62 -16.99
C ASP A 291 -14.96 -6.94 -16.49
N SER A 292 -15.10 -6.17 -15.42
CA SER A 292 -14.00 -5.47 -14.79
C SER A 292 -14.08 -5.65 -13.28
N VAL A 293 -12.95 -6.07 -12.69
CA VAL A 293 -12.83 -6.30 -11.26
C VAL A 293 -11.82 -5.30 -10.69
N TYR A 294 -12.29 -4.44 -9.78
CA TYR A 294 -11.49 -3.38 -9.17
C TYR A 294 -11.12 -3.71 -7.74
N LEU A 295 -9.91 -3.35 -7.37
CA LEU A 295 -9.51 -3.27 -5.98
C LEU A 295 -10.20 -2.09 -5.29
N ASN A 296 -10.47 -2.25 -3.99
CA ASN A 296 -11.04 -1.20 -3.14
C ASN A 296 -10.11 0.01 -3.06
N PRO A 297 -10.62 1.24 -2.96
CA PRO A 297 -9.79 2.40 -2.64
C PRO A 297 -8.88 2.22 -1.42
N ASP A 298 -9.34 1.52 -0.38
CA ASP A 298 -8.48 1.02 0.68
C ASP A 298 -8.19 -0.48 0.48
N SER A 299 -7.09 -0.78 -0.19
CA SER A 299 -6.59 -2.13 -0.41
C SER A 299 -5.45 -2.50 0.53
N SER A 300 -5.29 -1.73 1.62
CA SER A 300 -4.25 -2.00 2.61
C SER A 300 -4.35 -3.43 3.16
N GLN A 301 -3.21 -4.08 3.33
CA GLN A 301 -3.07 -5.43 3.89
C GLN A 301 -3.75 -6.56 3.10
N MET A 302 -4.34 -6.31 1.92
CA MET A 302 -5.20 -7.27 1.21
C MET A 302 -4.58 -8.66 1.05
N PHE A 303 -3.30 -8.73 0.70
CA PHE A 303 -2.56 -9.99 0.51
C PHE A 303 -1.46 -10.17 1.56
N ALA A 304 -1.56 -9.49 2.70
CA ALA A 304 -0.55 -9.57 3.75
C ALA A 304 -0.54 -10.94 4.46
N ASN A 305 0.63 -11.31 5.00
CA ASN A 305 0.83 -12.51 5.79
C ASN A 305 0.51 -13.82 5.03
N LEU A 306 0.96 -13.91 3.79
CA LEU A 306 0.93 -15.13 2.97
C LEU A 306 2.37 -15.66 2.79
N PRO A 307 2.97 -16.28 3.81
CA PRO A 307 4.41 -16.56 3.86
C PRO A 307 4.88 -17.57 2.81
N TYR A 308 3.97 -18.32 2.21
CA TYR A 308 4.29 -19.35 1.22
C TYR A 308 4.02 -18.92 -0.23
N LEU A 309 3.51 -17.72 -0.44
CA LEU A 309 3.14 -17.21 -1.76
C LEU A 309 4.37 -17.10 -2.67
N THR A 310 4.28 -17.71 -3.84
CA THR A 310 5.34 -17.70 -4.87
C THR A 310 4.86 -17.16 -6.20
N ASN A 311 3.54 -17.17 -6.44
CA ASN A 311 2.91 -16.74 -7.69
C ASN A 311 1.70 -15.84 -7.42
N ILE A 312 1.68 -14.69 -8.10
CA ILE A 312 0.61 -13.69 -8.05
C ILE A 312 0.07 -13.36 -9.45
N ASP A 313 0.24 -14.23 -10.43
CA ASP A 313 -0.14 -13.98 -11.83
C ASP A 313 -1.64 -13.65 -11.98
N GLY A 314 -2.49 -14.15 -11.09
CA GLY A 314 -3.91 -13.84 -11.08
C GLY A 314 -4.25 -12.38 -10.74
N LEU A 315 -3.29 -11.60 -10.21
CA LEU A 315 -3.52 -10.19 -9.88
C LEU A 315 -3.43 -9.26 -11.09
N LYS A 316 -2.88 -9.71 -12.21
CA LYS A 316 -2.76 -8.90 -13.45
C LYS A 316 -4.10 -8.42 -14.00
N ASP A 317 -5.18 -9.17 -13.74
CA ASP A 317 -6.53 -8.87 -14.21
C ASP A 317 -7.32 -7.97 -13.24
N MET A 318 -6.77 -7.69 -12.06
CA MET A 318 -7.36 -6.78 -11.08
C MET A 318 -7.00 -5.34 -11.40
N LYS A 319 -8.00 -4.47 -11.50
CA LYS A 319 -7.82 -3.05 -11.79
C LYS A 319 -7.65 -2.24 -10.50
N THR A 320 -6.75 -1.26 -10.54
CA THR A 320 -6.36 -0.45 -9.37
C THR A 320 -6.67 1.04 -9.53
N ASP A 321 -7.49 1.40 -10.51
CA ASP A 321 -7.77 2.80 -10.91
C ASP A 321 -8.33 3.68 -9.79
N TYR A 322 -8.84 3.09 -8.73
CA TYR A 322 -9.46 3.77 -7.59
C TYR A 322 -8.65 3.68 -6.31
N VAL A 323 -7.59 2.89 -6.29
CA VAL A 323 -6.83 2.64 -5.06
C VAL A 323 -6.09 3.89 -4.60
N VAL A 324 -6.28 4.23 -3.34
CA VAL A 324 -5.62 5.35 -2.63
C VAL A 324 -4.63 4.82 -1.61
N ASN A 325 -4.96 3.73 -0.94
CA ASN A 325 -4.12 3.12 0.09
C ASN A 325 -3.72 1.69 -0.30
N MET A 326 -2.41 1.49 -0.53
CA MET A 326 -1.77 0.19 -0.78
C MET A 326 -0.81 -0.22 0.34
N SER A 327 -0.89 0.43 1.51
CA SER A 327 0.02 0.11 2.61
C SER A 327 -0.08 -1.34 3.02
N HIS A 328 1.06 -1.99 3.27
CA HIS A 328 1.12 -3.39 3.71
C HIS A 328 0.46 -4.41 2.75
N ILE A 329 0.10 -4.06 1.51
CA ILE A 329 -0.71 -4.95 0.64
C ILE A 329 -0.03 -6.30 0.43
N PHE A 330 1.31 -6.37 0.39
CA PHE A 330 2.12 -7.59 0.33
C PHE A 330 3.06 -7.72 1.54
N TYR A 331 2.66 -7.20 2.70
CA TYR A 331 3.44 -7.27 3.92
C TYR A 331 3.68 -8.73 4.34
N SER A 332 4.93 -9.08 4.60
CA SER A 332 5.32 -10.42 5.04
C SER A 332 4.82 -11.56 4.12
N VAL A 333 4.90 -11.33 2.81
CA VAL A 333 4.51 -12.28 1.77
C VAL A 333 5.71 -13.11 1.32
N GLY A 334 5.49 -14.39 1.16
CA GLY A 334 6.33 -15.42 0.52
C GLY A 334 7.85 -15.25 0.58
N THR A 335 8.55 -16.19 1.22
CA THR A 335 10.03 -16.21 1.18
C THR A 335 10.57 -16.45 -0.23
N GLN A 336 9.71 -16.78 -1.19
CA GLN A 336 10.08 -17.17 -2.56
C GLN A 336 9.34 -16.36 -3.63
N LEU A 337 8.57 -15.34 -3.26
CA LEU A 337 7.96 -14.44 -4.23
C LEU A 337 9.05 -13.55 -4.84
N SER A 338 9.57 -13.95 -5.99
CA SER A 338 10.61 -13.23 -6.72
C SER A 338 10.10 -12.53 -7.98
N ASN A 339 8.93 -12.93 -8.50
CA ASN A 339 8.29 -12.35 -9.67
C ASN A 339 7.05 -11.56 -9.28
N ILE A 340 7.06 -10.27 -9.60
CA ILE A 340 5.95 -9.33 -9.41
C ILE A 340 5.47 -8.71 -10.72
N ASP A 341 5.74 -9.34 -11.88
CA ASP A 341 5.38 -8.81 -13.20
C ASP A 341 3.87 -8.60 -13.38
N ALA A 342 3.05 -9.36 -12.65
CA ALA A 342 1.60 -9.17 -12.61
C ALA A 342 1.17 -7.77 -12.17
N LEU A 343 2.03 -7.03 -11.44
CA LEU A 343 1.75 -5.68 -10.95
C LEU A 343 2.11 -4.58 -11.94
N SER A 344 2.77 -4.93 -13.06
CA SER A 344 3.28 -3.95 -14.04
C SER A 344 2.18 -3.11 -14.70
N GLY A 345 0.97 -3.67 -14.80
CA GLY A 345 -0.22 -3.00 -15.36
C GLY A 345 -1.07 -2.24 -14.34
N TRP A 346 -0.70 -2.23 -13.08
CA TRP A 346 -1.47 -1.53 -12.05
C TRP A 346 -1.40 -0.01 -12.23
N ASN A 347 -2.57 0.64 -12.19
CA ASN A 347 -2.68 2.09 -12.21
C ASN A 347 -2.53 2.64 -10.79
N THR A 348 -1.43 3.33 -10.53
CA THR A 348 -1.12 3.89 -9.20
C THR A 348 -1.32 5.40 -9.11
N SER A 349 -1.91 6.02 -10.13
CA SER A 349 -2.03 7.49 -10.23
C SER A 349 -2.87 8.16 -9.13
N LYS A 350 -3.61 7.39 -8.33
CA LYS A 350 -4.37 7.89 -7.18
C LYS A 350 -3.79 7.49 -5.84
N VAL A 351 -2.75 6.65 -5.83
CA VAL A 351 -2.19 6.10 -4.59
C VAL A 351 -1.44 7.17 -3.80
N GLU A 352 -1.79 7.31 -2.54
CA GLU A 352 -1.16 8.23 -1.59
C GLU A 352 -0.28 7.52 -0.56
N ASN A 353 -0.57 6.26 -0.25
CA ASN A 353 0.16 5.49 0.75
C ASN A 353 0.63 4.14 0.20
N MET A 354 1.96 3.94 0.19
CA MET A 354 2.65 2.71 -0.21
C MET A 354 3.54 2.15 0.91
N SER A 355 3.34 2.62 2.17
CA SER A 355 4.19 2.21 3.28
C SER A 355 4.13 0.70 3.53
N TYR A 356 5.28 0.11 3.82
CA TYR A 356 5.44 -1.32 4.12
C TYR A 356 4.87 -2.27 3.05
N MET A 357 4.70 -1.80 1.81
CA MET A 357 4.02 -2.55 0.75
C MET A 357 4.66 -3.90 0.48
N PHE A 358 5.97 -3.98 0.44
CA PHE A 358 6.77 -5.18 0.25
C PHE A 358 7.70 -5.47 1.44
N TYR A 359 7.32 -4.96 2.62
CA TYR A 359 8.08 -5.19 3.84
C TYR A 359 8.18 -6.67 4.15
N ARG A 360 9.36 -7.08 4.62
CA ARG A 360 9.61 -8.44 4.93
C ARG A 360 10.16 -8.62 6.35
N TRP A 361 9.55 -9.49 7.09
CA TRP A 361 10.02 -9.89 8.41
C TRP A 361 10.83 -11.19 8.32
N GLY A 362 12.06 -11.19 8.89
CA GLY A 362 12.92 -12.37 9.03
C GLY A 362 13.71 -12.77 7.78
N ASN A 363 14.68 -13.66 7.99
CA ASN A 363 15.62 -14.13 6.97
C ASN A 363 14.88 -14.93 5.88
N GLY A 364 14.79 -14.39 4.70
CA GLY A 364 14.13 -15.08 3.60
C GLY A 364 14.34 -14.41 2.27
N GLN A 365 14.31 -15.23 1.23
CA GLN A 365 14.49 -14.75 -0.14
C GLN A 365 13.26 -13.99 -0.60
N SER A 366 13.47 -12.83 -1.19
CA SER A 366 12.42 -11.99 -1.69
C SER A 366 12.81 -11.36 -3.02
N LEU A 367 12.28 -10.22 -3.32
CA LEU A 367 12.51 -9.51 -4.57
C LEU A 367 14.01 -9.33 -4.84
N SER A 368 14.45 -9.73 -6.04
CA SER A 368 15.80 -9.42 -6.53
C SER A 368 15.83 -8.14 -7.36
N ASN A 369 14.68 -7.75 -7.91
CA ASN A 369 14.50 -6.52 -8.67
C ASN A 369 13.05 -6.00 -8.57
N VAL A 370 12.87 -4.74 -8.94
CA VAL A 370 11.58 -4.04 -8.93
C VAL A 370 11.24 -3.45 -10.31
N ASN A 371 11.69 -4.08 -11.38
CA ASN A 371 11.50 -3.59 -12.76
C ASN A 371 10.01 -3.51 -13.15
N ALA A 372 9.18 -4.40 -12.64
CA ALA A 372 7.73 -4.37 -12.84
C ALA A 372 7.07 -3.06 -12.40
N LEU A 373 7.70 -2.31 -11.48
CA LEU A 373 7.16 -1.06 -10.93
C LEU A 373 7.57 0.19 -11.75
N SER A 374 8.29 0.02 -12.86
CA SER A 374 8.89 1.12 -13.63
C SER A 374 7.90 2.10 -14.26
N ASN A 375 6.64 1.66 -14.46
CA ASN A 375 5.58 2.48 -15.04
C ASN A 375 4.59 3.03 -14.00
N TRP A 376 4.83 2.77 -12.71
CA TRP A 376 3.94 3.27 -11.67
C TRP A 376 4.03 4.81 -11.58
N ASP A 377 2.87 5.44 -11.53
CA ASP A 377 2.76 6.87 -11.24
C ASP A 377 2.74 7.08 -9.73
N THR A 378 3.83 7.63 -9.21
CA THR A 378 4.00 7.91 -7.78
C THR A 378 3.78 9.38 -7.44
N SER A 379 3.25 10.16 -8.38
CA SER A 379 3.12 11.62 -8.23
C SER A 379 2.23 12.07 -7.06
N LYS A 380 1.35 11.21 -6.56
CA LYS A 380 0.48 11.50 -5.40
C LYS A 380 0.93 10.84 -4.10
N VAL A 381 1.95 9.99 -4.16
CA VAL A 381 2.41 9.25 -2.99
C VAL A 381 3.02 10.18 -1.95
N LYS A 382 2.57 10.05 -0.72
CA LYS A 382 3.01 10.81 0.47
C LYS A 382 3.87 9.94 1.40
N ASN A 383 3.55 8.66 1.51
CA ASN A 383 4.24 7.75 2.41
C ASN A 383 4.80 6.52 1.67
N MET A 384 6.13 6.33 1.77
CA MET A 384 6.89 5.19 1.26
C MET A 384 7.71 4.50 2.37
N GLY A 385 7.41 4.82 3.65
CA GLY A 385 8.14 4.26 4.79
C GLY A 385 8.12 2.74 4.80
N GLY A 386 9.27 2.10 5.04
CA GLY A 386 9.41 0.65 5.11
C GLY A 386 9.08 -0.13 3.85
N MET A 387 8.87 0.53 2.69
CA MET A 387 8.27 -0.09 1.49
C MET A 387 9.00 -1.35 1.02
N PHE A 388 10.32 -1.37 1.07
CA PHE A 388 11.17 -2.49 0.65
C PHE A 388 12.05 -3.04 1.78
N ALA A 389 11.80 -2.65 3.02
CA ALA A 389 12.60 -3.07 4.16
C ALA A 389 12.64 -4.61 4.30
N GLY A 390 13.78 -5.15 4.67
CA GLY A 390 14.00 -6.58 4.83
C GLY A 390 14.13 -7.38 3.52
N ASN A 391 14.28 -6.72 2.34
CA ASN A 391 14.47 -7.40 1.05
C ASN A 391 15.97 -7.63 0.79
N GLU A 392 16.60 -8.55 1.49
CA GLU A 392 18.03 -8.85 1.48
C GLU A 392 18.62 -9.23 0.11
N LYS A 393 17.79 -9.56 -0.87
CA LYS A 393 18.20 -9.91 -2.25
C LYS A 393 17.92 -8.84 -3.28
N LEU A 394 17.37 -7.70 -2.87
CA LEU A 394 17.08 -6.61 -3.78
C LEU A 394 18.38 -5.93 -4.23
N THR A 395 18.89 -6.37 -5.37
CA THR A 395 20.12 -5.87 -5.99
C THR A 395 19.85 -4.86 -7.09
N ASN A 396 18.68 -4.89 -7.72
CA ASN A 396 18.34 -4.04 -8.85
C ASN A 396 17.11 -3.18 -8.54
N ILE A 397 17.34 -1.86 -8.46
CA ILE A 397 16.33 -0.83 -8.19
C ILE A 397 16.09 0.10 -9.40
N GLU A 398 16.51 -0.28 -10.62
CA GLU A 398 16.30 0.51 -11.84
C GLU A 398 14.82 0.80 -12.15
N GLY A 399 13.91 -0.07 -11.70
CA GLY A 399 12.47 0.17 -11.78
C GLY A 399 11.98 1.43 -11.07
N LEU A 400 12.75 1.98 -10.11
CA LEU A 400 12.39 3.17 -9.34
C LEU A 400 12.87 4.48 -9.99
N LYS A 401 13.65 4.40 -11.07
CA LYS A 401 14.34 5.54 -11.69
C LYS A 401 13.41 6.68 -12.15
N LYS A 402 12.20 6.34 -12.57
CA LYS A 402 11.21 7.29 -13.10
C LYS A 402 10.22 7.78 -12.05
N TRP A 403 10.31 7.30 -10.83
CA TRP A 403 9.35 7.65 -9.79
C TRP A 403 9.40 9.14 -9.46
N ASN A 404 8.24 9.74 -9.37
CA ASN A 404 8.09 11.13 -8.92
C ASN A 404 7.89 11.14 -7.40
N THR A 405 8.92 11.57 -6.68
CA THR A 405 8.92 11.62 -5.21
C THR A 405 8.60 13.01 -4.65
N SER A 406 8.18 13.96 -5.50
CA SER A 406 8.02 15.37 -5.11
C SER A 406 6.97 15.62 -4.01
N ASN A 407 6.02 14.71 -3.82
CA ASN A 407 4.98 14.80 -2.79
C ASN A 407 5.23 13.88 -1.59
N VAL A 408 6.31 13.10 -1.62
CA VAL A 408 6.65 12.18 -0.52
C VAL A 408 7.12 12.97 0.69
N THR A 409 6.56 12.63 1.85
CA THR A 409 6.91 13.23 3.15
C THR A 409 7.59 12.25 4.09
N ASP A 410 7.40 10.95 3.88
CA ASP A 410 7.94 9.89 4.73
C ASP A 410 8.61 8.79 3.88
N MET A 411 9.90 8.58 4.12
CA MET A 411 10.76 7.52 3.56
C MET A 411 11.50 6.74 4.67
N CYS A 412 11.02 6.81 5.92
CA CYS A 412 11.64 6.13 7.05
C CYS A 412 11.81 4.65 6.75
N ASN A 413 13.03 4.12 6.95
CA ASN A 413 13.38 2.71 6.73
C ASN A 413 12.98 2.14 5.35
N MET A 414 12.86 2.97 4.30
CA MET A 414 12.31 2.51 3.02
C MET A 414 13.04 1.27 2.44
N PHE A 415 14.35 1.18 2.62
CA PHE A 415 15.18 0.06 2.17
C PHE A 415 15.90 -0.64 3.33
N GLY A 416 15.80 -0.08 4.52
CA GLY A 416 16.50 -0.52 5.72
C GLY A 416 15.60 -1.36 6.61
N ASP A 417 16.23 -2.24 7.42
CA ASP A 417 15.54 -2.98 8.46
C ASP A 417 16.45 -3.13 9.68
N GLY A 418 15.89 -2.96 10.88
CA GLY A 418 16.62 -3.12 12.14
C GLY A 418 16.83 -4.56 12.59
N ASP A 419 16.00 -5.48 12.10
CA ASP A 419 15.95 -6.88 12.55
C ASP A 419 16.57 -7.89 11.57
N SER A 420 16.85 -7.45 10.32
CA SER A 420 17.45 -8.27 9.27
C SER A 420 18.40 -7.44 8.40
N ASP A 421 19.16 -8.09 7.50
CA ASP A 421 19.94 -7.38 6.51
C ASP A 421 19.03 -6.52 5.63
N GLY A 422 19.41 -5.27 5.41
CA GLY A 422 18.73 -4.37 4.48
C GLY A 422 18.92 -4.80 3.02
N CYS A 423 18.47 -3.98 2.08
CA CYS A 423 18.58 -4.28 0.65
C CYS A 423 20.05 -4.45 0.19
N ALA A 424 20.24 -5.28 -0.85
CA ALA A 424 21.56 -5.72 -1.31
C ALA A 424 22.13 -4.95 -2.51
N PHE A 425 21.53 -3.84 -2.92
CA PHE A 425 22.10 -3.01 -4.00
C PHE A 425 23.40 -2.33 -3.57
N ILE A 426 24.28 -2.11 -4.53
CA ILE A 426 25.65 -1.61 -4.27
C ILE A 426 25.77 -0.08 -4.43
N ASN A 427 24.82 0.56 -5.10
CA ASN A 427 24.82 2.01 -5.32
C ASN A 427 23.39 2.55 -5.45
N LEU A 428 23.26 3.87 -5.39
CA LEU A 428 22.01 4.61 -5.42
C LEU A 428 21.75 5.32 -6.76
N SER A 429 22.44 4.95 -7.83
CA SER A 429 22.40 5.67 -9.13
C SER A 429 20.99 5.74 -9.72
N ALA A 430 20.18 4.68 -9.56
CA ALA A 430 18.81 4.64 -10.05
C ALA A 430 17.90 5.69 -9.40
N ILE A 431 18.17 6.07 -8.16
CA ILE A 431 17.35 7.02 -7.38
C ILE A 431 18.00 8.40 -7.24
N SER A 432 19.09 8.66 -7.97
CA SER A 432 19.83 9.93 -7.91
C SER A 432 19.01 11.17 -8.26
N ASN A 433 17.95 11.02 -9.07
CA ASN A 433 17.08 12.11 -9.51
C ASN A 433 15.83 12.31 -8.66
N TRP A 434 15.70 11.59 -7.55
CA TRP A 434 14.55 11.76 -6.66
C TRP A 434 14.50 13.17 -6.09
N ASN A 435 13.31 13.75 -6.08
CA ASN A 435 13.05 15.02 -5.43
C ASN A 435 12.58 14.77 -3.99
N VAL A 436 13.49 14.96 -3.05
CA VAL A 436 13.22 14.69 -1.62
C VAL A 436 12.96 15.97 -0.80
N LYS A 437 12.69 17.09 -1.47
CA LYS A 437 12.54 18.40 -0.82
C LYS A 437 11.44 18.42 0.26
N ASN A 438 10.38 17.67 0.05
CA ASN A 438 9.23 17.61 0.98
C ASN A 438 9.33 16.46 1.98
N VAL A 439 10.38 15.63 1.90
CA VAL A 439 10.56 14.52 2.85
C VAL A 439 10.98 15.07 4.21
N THR A 440 10.21 14.75 5.22
CA THR A 440 10.44 15.16 6.62
C THR A 440 11.03 14.05 7.47
N ASP A 441 10.91 12.79 7.03
CA ASP A 441 11.50 11.65 7.71
C ASP A 441 12.21 10.72 6.73
N MET A 442 13.54 10.63 6.87
CA MET A 442 14.43 9.69 6.18
C MET A 442 15.20 8.82 7.18
N THR A 443 14.74 8.75 8.43
CA THR A 443 15.40 7.96 9.46
C THR A 443 15.60 6.53 8.97
N GLY A 444 16.83 6.04 9.01
CA GLY A 444 17.16 4.67 8.67
C GLY A 444 16.87 4.26 7.22
N ILE A 445 16.68 5.19 6.27
CA ILE A 445 16.27 4.87 4.88
C ILE A 445 17.13 3.77 4.24
N PHE A 446 18.43 3.66 4.60
CA PHE A 446 19.37 2.62 4.17
C PHE A 446 19.94 1.85 5.35
N TYR A 447 19.23 1.76 6.47
CA TYR A 447 19.64 1.03 7.65
C TYR A 447 20.01 -0.41 7.28
N ASN A 448 21.18 -0.87 7.72
CA ASN A 448 21.66 -2.24 7.51
C ASN A 448 21.81 -2.67 6.02
N CYS A 449 21.93 -1.72 5.08
CA CYS A 449 22.23 -2.02 3.67
C CYS A 449 23.70 -2.42 3.52
N ILE A 450 24.06 -3.61 4.00
CA ILE A 450 25.45 -4.07 4.16
C ILE A 450 26.26 -4.16 2.86
N LYS A 451 25.62 -4.21 1.69
CA LYS A 451 26.26 -4.27 0.37
C LYS A 451 26.48 -2.89 -0.27
N LEU A 452 25.94 -1.84 0.31
CA LEU A 452 26.01 -0.49 -0.24
C LEU A 452 27.46 0.04 -0.18
N GLU A 453 28.03 0.33 -1.35
CA GLU A 453 29.41 0.81 -1.49
C GLU A 453 29.47 2.29 -1.91
N ASP A 454 28.51 2.76 -2.71
CA ASP A 454 28.47 4.12 -3.27
C ASP A 454 27.15 4.81 -2.95
N VAL A 455 27.24 5.89 -2.21
CA VAL A 455 26.11 6.77 -1.83
C VAL A 455 26.20 8.15 -2.48
N SER A 456 27.06 8.33 -3.51
CA SER A 456 27.26 9.63 -4.16
C SER A 456 26.00 10.24 -4.76
N ALA A 457 25.02 9.41 -5.09
CA ALA A 457 23.71 9.85 -5.60
C ALA A 457 22.97 10.81 -4.65
N ILE A 458 23.18 10.72 -3.32
CA ILE A 458 22.55 11.65 -2.36
C ILE A 458 23.00 13.11 -2.52
N LEU A 459 24.14 13.34 -3.17
CA LEU A 459 24.61 14.69 -3.46
C LEU A 459 23.62 15.50 -4.33
N ASN A 460 22.80 14.80 -5.10
CA ASN A 460 21.79 15.41 -5.97
C ASN A 460 20.45 15.67 -5.25
N TRP A 461 20.27 15.18 -4.03
CA TRP A 461 18.98 15.23 -3.32
C TRP A 461 18.68 16.60 -2.67
N ASN A 462 19.63 17.54 -2.70
CA ASN A 462 19.49 18.87 -2.09
C ASN A 462 19.02 18.82 -0.62
N ILE A 463 19.41 17.78 0.13
CA ILE A 463 19.15 17.66 1.56
C ILE A 463 20.06 18.58 2.37
N THR A 464 19.59 19.03 3.51
CA THR A 464 20.36 19.82 4.48
C THR A 464 20.75 19.04 5.72
N GLU A 465 20.22 17.83 5.85
CA GLU A 465 20.46 16.92 6.97
C GLU A 465 20.73 15.51 6.46
N ILE A 466 21.69 14.82 7.06
CA ILE A 466 21.81 13.37 7.03
C ILE A 466 21.04 12.84 8.23
N ALA A 467 19.93 12.14 7.97
CA ALA A 467 19.02 11.71 9.01
C ALA A 467 19.64 10.69 9.98
N SER A 468 19.05 10.54 11.14
CA SER A 468 19.47 9.52 12.12
C SER A 468 19.44 8.13 11.52
N ASN A 469 20.44 7.31 11.82
CA ASN A 469 20.60 5.94 11.32
C ASN A 469 20.58 5.78 9.79
N MET A 470 20.71 6.85 9.02
CA MET A 470 20.53 6.84 7.55
C MET A 470 21.35 5.75 6.87
N PHE A 471 22.59 5.53 7.31
CA PHE A 471 23.54 4.54 6.81
C PHE A 471 24.07 3.64 7.94
N PHE A 472 23.31 3.49 9.01
CA PHE A 472 23.70 2.61 10.11
C PHE A 472 23.97 1.20 9.59
N TYR A 473 25.13 0.60 9.99
CA TYR A 473 25.55 -0.73 9.57
C TYR A 473 25.74 -0.93 8.04
N CYS A 474 25.95 0.14 7.26
CA CYS A 474 26.37 0.03 5.85
C CYS A 474 27.84 -0.40 5.78
N SER A 475 28.10 -1.66 6.14
CA SER A 475 29.45 -2.14 6.41
C SER A 475 30.39 -2.15 5.20
N ASN A 476 29.89 -2.12 3.94
CA ASN A 476 30.71 -2.04 2.73
C ASN A 476 31.00 -0.60 2.26
N LEU A 477 30.40 0.41 2.89
CA LEU A 477 30.68 1.81 2.54
C LEU A 477 32.12 2.17 2.89
N LYS A 478 32.92 2.59 1.91
CA LYS A 478 34.37 2.86 2.07
C LYS A 478 34.68 4.33 2.23
N THR A 479 33.96 5.18 1.53
CA THR A 479 34.20 6.62 1.51
C THR A 479 32.91 7.39 1.43
N ILE A 480 32.87 8.57 2.08
CA ILE A 480 31.77 9.51 1.93
C ILE A 480 32.28 10.95 1.81
N THR A 481 31.64 11.74 0.97
CA THR A 481 31.78 13.19 0.94
C THR A 481 30.48 13.82 1.40
N ILE A 482 30.52 14.55 2.51
CA ILE A 482 29.40 15.30 3.08
C ILE A 482 29.48 16.73 2.54
N PRO A 483 28.55 17.15 1.67
CA PRO A 483 28.60 18.46 1.03
C PRO A 483 28.37 19.60 2.01
N SER A 484 28.81 20.80 1.62
CA SER A 484 28.67 22.02 2.47
C SER A 484 27.21 22.45 2.73
N ALA A 485 26.27 21.93 1.92
CA ALA A 485 24.83 22.16 2.15
C ALA A 485 24.29 21.42 3.37
N ILE A 486 24.97 20.35 3.83
CA ILE A 486 24.57 19.60 5.03
C ILE A 486 24.93 20.42 6.25
N THR A 487 23.89 20.73 7.03
CA THR A 487 23.99 21.50 8.28
C THR A 487 23.81 20.62 9.51
N LYS A 488 23.32 19.37 9.34
CA LYS A 488 23.14 18.44 10.45
C LYS A 488 23.47 17.00 10.06
N ILE A 489 24.12 16.28 10.95
CA ILE A 489 24.33 14.83 10.87
C ILE A 489 23.67 14.21 12.09
N GLY A 490 22.63 13.41 11.85
CA GLY A 490 21.81 12.79 12.87
C GLY A 490 22.50 11.65 13.62
N ASN A 491 21.91 11.24 14.71
CA ASN A 491 22.44 10.23 15.61
C ASN A 491 22.72 8.91 14.86
N SER A 492 23.91 8.33 15.11
CA SER A 492 24.32 7.03 14.56
C SER A 492 24.26 6.93 13.02
N ALA A 493 24.33 8.06 12.30
CA ALA A 493 24.12 8.10 10.85
C ALA A 493 25.07 7.19 10.06
N PHE A 494 26.29 6.98 10.52
CA PHE A 494 27.32 6.09 9.94
C PHE A 494 27.87 5.09 10.97
N GLU A 495 27.21 4.92 12.10
CA GLU A 495 27.64 3.94 13.13
C GLU A 495 27.67 2.54 12.52
N GLU A 496 28.66 1.71 12.88
CA GLU A 496 28.90 0.37 12.36
C GLU A 496 29.22 0.26 10.85
N CYS A 497 29.62 1.37 10.21
CA CYS A 497 30.17 1.33 8.85
C CYS A 497 31.62 0.80 8.88
N ALA A 498 31.80 -0.49 9.11
CA ALA A 498 33.08 -1.10 9.46
C ALA A 498 34.20 -0.99 8.40
N ASN A 499 33.88 -0.66 7.14
CA ASN A 499 34.86 -0.40 6.08
C ASN A 499 35.02 1.09 5.73
N LEU A 500 34.36 1.99 6.46
CA LEU A 500 34.43 3.43 6.19
C LEU A 500 35.78 3.99 6.65
N THR A 501 36.70 4.13 5.70
CA THR A 501 38.07 4.57 5.96
C THR A 501 38.30 6.07 5.71
N LYS A 502 37.43 6.70 4.93
CA LYS A 502 37.59 8.10 4.53
C LYS A 502 36.27 8.86 4.56
N VAL A 503 36.24 9.93 5.34
CA VAL A 503 35.12 10.87 5.41
C VAL A 503 35.63 12.26 5.05
N LYS A 504 34.95 12.95 4.12
CA LYS A 504 35.23 14.35 3.78
C LYS A 504 34.03 15.19 4.21
N ILE A 505 34.21 16.20 5.04
CA ILE A 505 33.18 17.14 5.48
C ILE A 505 33.48 18.52 4.92
N LEU A 506 32.63 18.98 4.01
CA LEU A 506 32.83 20.26 3.32
C LEU A 506 32.15 21.45 4.01
N ALA A 507 31.59 21.26 5.19
CA ALA A 507 31.04 22.32 6.02
C ALA A 507 32.13 23.33 6.41
N THR A 508 31.81 24.64 6.36
CA THR A 508 32.72 25.73 6.72
C THR A 508 32.23 26.59 7.87
N ASP A 509 30.92 26.61 8.13
CA ASP A 509 30.28 27.42 9.16
C ASP A 509 29.86 26.54 10.34
N ALA A 510 30.66 26.50 11.38
CA ALA A 510 30.39 25.69 12.57
C ALA A 510 29.15 26.15 13.35
N ASN A 511 28.69 27.39 13.17
CA ASN A 511 27.47 27.87 13.84
C ASN A 511 26.20 27.27 13.21
N LYS A 512 26.29 26.82 11.96
CA LYS A 512 25.19 26.16 11.22
C LYS A 512 25.36 24.66 11.11
N PHE A 513 26.46 24.11 11.62
CA PHE A 513 26.76 22.69 11.49
C PHE A 513 26.61 21.99 12.84
N GLU A 514 25.76 20.99 12.88
CA GLU A 514 25.46 20.17 14.05
C GLU A 514 25.82 18.70 13.81
N VAL A 515 26.36 18.05 14.80
CA VAL A 515 26.68 16.62 14.79
C VAL A 515 26.11 15.99 16.06
N GLU A 516 25.24 15.01 15.89
CA GLU A 516 24.66 14.29 17.01
C GLU A 516 25.60 13.18 17.53
N ASN A 517 25.11 12.34 18.43
CA ASN A 517 25.93 11.33 19.08
C ASN A 517 26.22 10.15 18.14
N LYS A 518 27.36 9.48 18.38
CA LYS A 518 27.76 8.21 17.77
C LYS A 518 27.80 8.17 16.24
N VAL A 519 27.83 9.32 15.58
CA VAL A 519 27.71 9.41 14.11
C VAL A 519 28.72 8.52 13.39
N PHE A 520 29.96 8.44 13.87
CA PHE A 520 31.05 7.65 13.27
C PHE A 520 31.61 6.61 14.24
N ASN A 521 30.81 6.09 15.17
CA ASN A 521 31.23 5.01 16.05
C ASN A 521 31.40 3.71 15.26
N ASN A 522 32.39 2.90 15.64
CA ASN A 522 32.68 1.60 15.04
C ASN A 522 32.82 1.61 13.51
N ILE A 523 33.37 2.72 12.95
CA ILE A 523 33.86 2.76 11.58
C ILE A 523 35.22 2.05 11.49
N ALA A 524 35.81 1.96 10.26
CA ALA A 524 37.06 1.23 10.07
C ALA A 524 38.18 1.73 10.99
N SER A 525 39.00 0.82 11.51
CA SER A 525 40.22 1.18 12.24
C SER A 525 41.17 1.97 11.38
N ASN A 526 41.80 3.02 11.92
CA ASN A 526 42.63 3.99 11.25
C ASN A 526 41.90 4.87 10.22
N SER A 527 40.60 5.06 10.38
CA SER A 527 39.82 5.96 9.55
C SER A 527 40.30 7.41 9.67
N LYS A 528 40.09 8.15 8.59
CA LYS A 528 40.38 9.57 8.54
C LYS A 528 39.15 10.39 8.20
N ILE A 529 38.85 11.36 9.04
CA ILE A 529 37.81 12.35 8.82
C ILE A 529 38.51 13.68 8.48
N TYR A 530 38.31 14.19 7.30
CA TYR A 530 38.89 15.44 6.84
C TYR A 530 37.88 16.57 6.95
N VAL A 531 38.29 17.68 7.57
CA VAL A 531 37.46 18.88 7.80
C VAL A 531 38.23 20.14 7.33
N LEU A 532 37.53 21.25 7.09
CA LEU A 532 38.10 22.48 6.55
C LEU A 532 38.57 23.47 7.63
N ASN A 533 38.20 23.30 8.88
CA ASN A 533 38.66 24.16 10.00
C ASN A 533 38.51 23.45 11.36
N ASP A 534 39.20 24.03 12.38
CA ASP A 534 39.22 23.48 13.74
C ASP A 534 37.86 23.57 14.47
N GLU A 535 37.01 24.53 14.09
CA GLU A 535 35.69 24.68 14.72
C GLU A 535 34.77 23.50 14.31
N ILE A 536 34.81 23.06 13.05
CA ILE A 536 34.10 21.85 12.60
C ILE A 536 34.70 20.60 13.26
N LYS A 537 36.05 20.54 13.40
CA LYS A 537 36.69 19.43 14.11
C LYS A 537 36.18 19.32 15.56
N THR A 538 36.05 20.43 16.27
CA THR A 538 35.50 20.45 17.63
C THR A 538 34.06 19.96 17.70
N LYS A 539 33.26 20.26 16.69
CA LYS A 539 31.87 19.75 16.61
C LYS A 539 31.77 18.24 16.51
N LEU A 540 32.80 17.57 16.01
CA LEU A 540 32.84 16.11 15.89
C LEU A 540 33.25 15.41 17.21
N GLU A 541 33.73 16.13 18.20
CA GLU A 541 34.13 15.54 19.48
C GLU A 541 32.97 14.79 20.14
N GLY A 542 33.19 13.51 20.50
CA GLY A 542 32.17 12.64 21.07
C GLY A 542 31.30 11.89 20.05
N SER A 543 31.45 12.16 18.74
CA SER A 543 30.72 11.48 17.68
C SER A 543 31.45 10.29 17.06
N TYR A 544 32.70 10.01 17.48
CA TYR A 544 33.56 8.93 16.97
C TYR A 544 34.48 8.39 18.05
N ASP A 545 35.05 7.18 17.84
CA ASP A 545 36.06 6.58 18.71
C ASP A 545 37.45 7.16 18.40
N THR A 546 37.97 7.99 19.28
CA THR A 546 39.30 8.66 19.15
C THR A 546 40.48 7.70 19.15
N SER A 547 40.31 6.47 19.62
CA SER A 547 41.36 5.44 19.59
C SER A 547 41.56 4.82 18.22
N GLN A 548 40.53 4.90 17.34
CA GLN A 548 40.51 4.26 16.05
C GLN A 548 40.44 5.25 14.87
N THR A 549 39.90 6.46 15.13
CA THR A 549 39.60 7.44 14.08
C THR A 549 40.39 8.74 14.33
N THR A 550 40.98 9.30 13.29
CA THR A 550 41.66 10.60 13.35
C THR A 550 40.91 11.67 12.55
N VAL A 551 40.83 12.89 13.12
CA VAL A 551 40.25 14.04 12.42
C VAL A 551 41.38 15.00 12.01
N GLU A 552 41.54 15.24 10.70
CA GLU A 552 42.56 16.09 10.11
C GLU A 552 41.92 17.36 9.52
N VAL A 553 42.50 18.52 9.88
CA VAL A 553 42.14 19.81 9.25
C VAL A 553 42.98 19.99 8.01
N VAL A 554 42.33 20.23 6.88
CA VAL A 554 42.99 20.37 5.57
C VAL A 554 42.48 21.60 4.82
N THR A 555 43.25 22.10 3.90
CA THR A 555 42.78 23.17 2.99
C THR A 555 41.78 22.61 1.98
N LEU A 556 40.98 23.48 1.35
CA LEU A 556 40.04 23.07 0.30
C LEU A 556 40.77 22.42 -0.89
N GLU A 557 41.95 22.90 -1.23
CA GLU A 557 42.81 22.33 -2.29
C GLU A 557 43.24 20.89 -1.92
N GLN A 558 43.71 20.69 -0.69
CA GLN A 558 44.05 19.36 -0.21
C GLN A 558 42.80 18.43 -0.16
N MET A 559 41.67 18.97 0.27
CA MET A 559 40.38 18.22 0.34
C MET A 559 39.99 17.71 -1.06
N ASN A 560 40.14 18.51 -2.09
CA ASN A 560 39.80 18.16 -3.47
C ASN A 560 40.75 17.10 -4.07
N ASN A 561 41.99 17.03 -3.57
CA ASN A 561 43.02 16.08 -4.03
C ASN A 561 42.99 14.74 -3.26
N LEU A 562 42.19 14.62 -2.22
CA LEU A 562 41.94 13.40 -1.46
C LEU A 562 40.88 12.51 -2.16
#